data_99b16a3a11b019fb00067271f6194bb8
#
_entry.id   99b16a3a11b019fb00067271f6194bb8
#
_cell.length_a   1.000
_cell.length_b   1.000
_cell.length_c   1.000
_cell.angle_alpha   90.00
_cell.angle_beta   90.00
_cell.angle_gamma   90.00
#
_symmetry.space_group_name_H-M   'P 1'
#
loop_
_entity.id
_entity.type
_entity.pdbx_description
1 polymer ?
#
loop_
_entity_poly.entity_id
_entity_poly.type
_entity_poly.pdbx_seq_one_letter_code
_entity_poly.pdbx_strand_id
1 'polypeptide(L)'
;MSVTLHTNKGDIKIELLCEECPLSVTNFLALCASGTYDGVLFHRSVPGFILQGGDPTGTGKGGQSWKGGLMESEESALQLKHDHRGIVSLANTPGKPNSVGSQFFITYGRQPSLNGQYPVIGRVIDGLDTLKIIEDIPTSEKKFRPLTDVVIESIHIHANPLAS
;
A
#
# COMPACT_ATOMS: atom_id res chain seq x y z
N MET A 1 9.84 12.54 -2.96
CA MET A 1 8.98 12.37 -1.75
C MET A 1 8.98 10.90 -1.36
N SER A 2 9.19 10.62 -0.10
CA SER A 2 9.15 9.26 0.41
C SER A 2 8.46 9.20 1.77
N VAL A 3 8.03 8.00 2.15
CA VAL A 3 7.49 7.73 3.49
C VAL A 3 8.15 6.48 4.05
N THR A 4 8.25 6.40 5.38
CA THR A 4 8.66 5.17 6.05
C THR A 4 7.49 4.65 6.87
N LEU A 5 7.07 3.42 6.57
CA LEU A 5 6.10 2.70 7.39
C LEU A 5 6.87 2.05 8.53
N HIS A 6 6.62 2.48 9.76
CA HIS A 6 7.18 1.85 10.95
C HIS A 6 6.25 0.74 11.39
N THR A 7 6.57 -0.50 11.00
CA THR A 7 5.76 -1.65 11.39
C THR A 7 6.35 -2.33 12.62
N ASN A 8 5.56 -3.16 13.27
CA ASN A 8 6.04 -3.98 14.38
C ASN A 8 7.02 -5.08 13.95
N LYS A 9 7.28 -5.22 12.65
CA LYS A 9 8.24 -6.19 12.09
C LYS A 9 9.47 -5.52 11.49
N GLY A 10 9.52 -4.20 11.47
CA GLY A 10 10.61 -3.40 10.91
C GLY A 10 10.08 -2.31 10.01
N ASP A 11 10.99 -1.55 9.41
CA ASP A 11 10.65 -0.40 8.59
C ASP A 11 10.58 -0.75 7.10
N ILE A 12 9.64 -0.10 6.41
CA ILE A 12 9.52 -0.19 4.95
C ILE A 12 9.49 1.24 4.42
N LYS A 13 10.48 1.62 3.63
CA LYS A 13 10.55 2.95 3.02
C LYS A 13 10.09 2.90 1.58
N ILE A 14 9.17 3.80 1.24
CA ILE A 14 8.52 3.85 -0.07
C ILE A 14 8.81 5.19 -0.73
N GLU A 15 9.36 5.16 -1.96
CA GLU A 15 9.44 6.34 -2.82
C GLU A 15 8.11 6.51 -3.52
N LEU A 16 7.54 7.72 -3.47
CA LEU A 16 6.26 8.03 -4.08
C LEU A 16 6.46 8.75 -5.42
N LEU A 17 5.70 8.33 -6.42
CA LEU A 17 5.81 8.82 -7.80
C LEU A 17 4.92 10.05 -8.00
N CYS A 18 5.31 11.16 -7.34
CA CYS A 18 4.50 12.37 -7.27
C CYS A 18 4.22 13.01 -8.64
N GLU A 19 5.18 12.95 -9.56
CA GLU A 19 5.03 13.55 -10.89
C GLU A 19 4.12 12.72 -11.79
N GLU A 20 4.25 11.39 -11.72
CA GLU A 20 3.49 10.47 -12.58
C GLU A 20 2.06 10.27 -12.09
N CYS A 21 1.83 10.33 -10.76
CA CYS A 21 0.53 10.03 -10.16
C CYS A 21 0.16 11.02 -9.06
N PRO A 22 0.02 12.32 -9.41
CA PRO A 22 -0.19 13.34 -8.38
C PRO A 22 -1.46 13.15 -7.55
N LEU A 23 -2.57 12.70 -8.14
CA LEU A 23 -3.82 12.54 -7.41
C LEU A 23 -3.78 11.33 -6.47
N SER A 24 -3.24 10.22 -6.95
CA SER A 24 -3.12 8.99 -6.16
C SER A 24 -2.14 9.16 -5.00
N VAL A 25 -1.02 9.83 -5.24
CA VAL A 25 -0.01 10.12 -4.21
C VAL A 25 -0.58 11.09 -3.18
N THR A 26 -1.33 12.11 -3.61
CA THR A 26 -2.00 13.04 -2.70
C THR A 26 -2.93 12.31 -1.75
N ASN A 27 -3.74 11.37 -2.27
CA ASN A 27 -4.61 10.55 -1.45
C ASN A 27 -3.82 9.80 -0.37
N PHE A 28 -2.77 9.10 -0.78
CA PHE A 28 -1.96 8.30 0.14
C PHE A 28 -1.25 9.17 1.18
N LEU A 29 -0.62 10.27 0.76
CA LEU A 29 0.08 11.20 1.67
C LEU A 29 -0.86 11.85 2.67
N ALA A 30 -2.05 12.27 2.24
CA ALA A 30 -3.03 12.87 3.13
C ALA A 30 -3.50 11.87 4.18
N LEU A 31 -3.70 10.60 3.80
CA LEU A 31 -4.06 9.54 4.74
C LEU A 31 -2.91 9.23 5.71
N CYS A 32 -1.67 9.28 5.25
CA CYS A 32 -0.50 9.16 6.13
C CYS A 32 -0.45 10.31 7.14
N ALA A 33 -0.61 11.54 6.66
CA ALA A 33 -0.48 12.74 7.48
C ALA A 33 -1.60 12.87 8.52
N SER A 34 -2.80 12.39 8.19
CA SER A 34 -3.95 12.45 9.10
C SER A 34 -3.92 11.38 10.20
N GLY A 35 -2.96 10.45 10.16
CA GLY A 35 -2.91 9.34 11.11
C GLY A 35 -3.89 8.22 10.83
N THR A 36 -4.53 8.22 9.66
CA THR A 36 -5.50 7.17 9.29
C THR A 36 -4.89 5.78 9.34
N TYR A 37 -3.62 5.65 8.97
CA TYR A 37 -2.93 4.35 8.93
C TYR A 37 -2.31 3.93 10.27
N ASP A 38 -2.28 4.81 11.25
CA ASP A 38 -1.64 4.50 12.55
C ASP A 38 -2.43 3.39 13.27
N GLY A 39 -1.75 2.33 13.66
CA GLY A 39 -2.36 1.17 14.32
C GLY A 39 -3.12 0.23 13.39
N VAL A 40 -3.05 0.43 12.07
CA VAL A 40 -3.82 -0.35 11.10
C VAL A 40 -3.05 -1.61 10.69
N LEU A 41 -3.77 -2.73 10.58
CA LEU A 41 -3.22 -4.03 10.24
C LEU A 41 -3.00 -4.19 8.74
N PHE A 42 -1.98 -4.97 8.38
CA PHE A 42 -1.94 -5.63 7.09
C PHE A 42 -2.81 -6.89 7.21
N HIS A 43 -4.03 -6.81 6.71
CA HIS A 43 -5.02 -7.86 6.90
C HIS A 43 -4.89 -9.05 5.94
N ARG A 44 -4.05 -8.93 4.91
CA ARG A 44 -3.90 -9.97 3.90
C ARG A 44 -2.45 -10.03 3.42
N SER A 45 -1.87 -11.24 3.46
CA SER A 45 -0.51 -11.49 2.96
C SER A 45 -0.54 -12.80 2.19
N VAL A 46 -0.38 -12.72 0.87
CA VAL A 46 -0.37 -13.89 -0.01
C VAL A 46 1.07 -14.06 -0.49
N PRO A 47 1.81 -15.05 0.06
CA PRO A 47 3.22 -15.26 -0.32
C PRO A 47 3.38 -15.38 -1.83
N GLY A 48 4.39 -14.71 -2.36
CA GLY A 48 4.66 -14.67 -3.80
C GLY A 48 3.74 -13.74 -4.59
N PHE A 49 2.74 -13.16 -3.95
CA PHE A 49 1.76 -12.28 -4.61
C PHE A 49 1.80 -10.86 -4.04
N ILE A 50 1.05 -10.57 -2.97
CA ILE A 50 0.96 -9.22 -2.41
C ILE A 50 0.82 -9.23 -0.89
N LEU A 51 1.19 -8.09 -0.27
CA LEU A 51 0.87 -7.73 1.10
C LEU A 51 -0.11 -6.55 1.04
N GLN A 52 -1.29 -6.69 1.63
CA GLN A 52 -2.35 -5.69 1.54
C GLN A 52 -2.78 -5.21 2.92
N GLY A 53 -2.99 -3.90 3.03
CA GLY A 53 -3.45 -3.27 4.27
C GLY A 53 -4.10 -1.93 4.00
N GLY A 54 -4.18 -1.10 5.05
CA GLY A 54 -4.71 0.26 4.92
C GLY A 54 -6.20 0.40 5.18
N ASP A 55 -6.88 -0.68 5.55
CA ASP A 55 -8.28 -0.63 5.96
C ASP A 55 -8.35 -0.41 7.48
N PRO A 56 -8.82 0.75 7.95
CA PRO A 56 -8.90 1.01 9.40
C PRO A 56 -9.77 0.02 10.16
N THR A 57 -10.71 -0.65 9.50
CA THR A 57 -11.54 -1.68 10.12
C THR A 57 -10.83 -3.03 10.21
N GLY A 58 -9.76 -3.23 9.45
CA GLY A 58 -9.02 -4.49 9.41
C GLY A 58 -9.75 -5.66 8.76
N THR A 59 -10.91 -5.42 8.14
CA THR A 59 -11.76 -6.47 7.55
C THR A 59 -11.49 -6.72 6.06
N GLY A 60 -10.83 -5.77 5.39
CA GLY A 60 -10.67 -5.77 3.94
C GLY A 60 -11.82 -5.14 3.19
N LYS A 61 -12.86 -4.69 3.89
CA LYS A 61 -14.08 -4.12 3.29
C LYS A 61 -14.24 -2.63 3.54
N GLY A 62 -13.42 -2.05 4.40
CA GLY A 62 -13.52 -0.64 4.80
C GLY A 62 -12.49 0.24 4.13
N GLY A 63 -12.48 1.50 4.59
CA GLY A 63 -11.56 2.51 4.12
C GLY A 63 -12.19 3.50 3.17
N GLN A 64 -11.73 4.75 3.25
CA GLN A 64 -12.19 5.84 2.41
C GLN A 64 -11.00 6.61 1.86
N SER A 65 -11.21 7.34 0.75
CA SER A 65 -10.22 8.28 0.26
C SER A 65 -10.07 9.46 1.23
N TRP A 66 -9.03 10.25 1.05
CA TRP A 66 -8.76 11.39 1.91
C TRP A 66 -9.84 12.46 1.87
N LYS A 67 -10.65 12.49 0.82
CA LYS A 67 -11.79 13.41 0.68
C LYS A 67 -13.09 12.84 1.27
N GLY A 68 -13.04 11.61 1.78
CA GLY A 68 -14.22 10.84 2.13
C GLY A 68 -14.80 10.12 0.92
N GLY A 69 -15.45 8.99 1.14
CA GLY A 69 -15.96 8.16 0.05
C GLY A 69 -14.84 7.52 -0.78
N LEU A 70 -15.14 7.17 -2.01
CA LEU A 70 -14.21 6.51 -2.93
C LEU A 70 -13.88 7.43 -4.10
N MET A 71 -12.71 7.25 -4.69
CA MET A 71 -12.28 8.03 -5.85
C MET A 71 -11.96 7.10 -7.01
N GLU A 72 -12.02 7.65 -8.23
CA GLU A 72 -11.63 6.93 -9.42
C GLU A 72 -10.12 6.71 -9.47
N SER A 73 -9.70 5.64 -10.13
CA SER A 73 -8.29 5.37 -10.37
C SER A 73 -7.73 6.39 -11.35
N GLU A 74 -6.58 6.94 -11.02
CA GLU A 74 -5.89 7.92 -11.86
C GLU A 74 -5.31 7.23 -13.09
N GLU A 75 -5.63 7.73 -14.28
CA GLU A 75 -5.27 7.09 -15.55
C GLU A 75 -3.74 6.93 -15.70
N SER A 76 -2.97 7.97 -15.38
CA SER A 76 -1.50 7.91 -15.50
C SER A 76 -0.91 6.85 -14.56
N ALA A 77 -1.50 6.65 -13.40
CA ALA A 77 -1.06 5.63 -12.44
C ALA A 77 -1.40 4.21 -12.92
N LEU A 78 -2.48 4.04 -13.67
CA LEU A 78 -2.85 2.75 -14.27
C LEU A 78 -1.91 2.33 -15.40
N GLN A 79 -1.15 3.26 -16.00
CA GLN A 79 -0.18 2.97 -17.03
C GLN A 79 1.12 2.38 -16.49
N LEU A 80 1.38 2.53 -15.19
CA LEU A 80 2.58 2.00 -14.55
C LEU A 80 2.40 0.51 -14.28
N LYS A 81 3.52 -0.22 -14.20
CA LYS A 81 3.50 -1.68 -14.16
C LYS A 81 3.96 -2.25 -12.83
N HIS A 82 3.44 -3.42 -12.50
CA HIS A 82 3.85 -4.21 -11.35
C HIS A 82 4.94 -5.20 -11.81
N ASP A 83 6.12 -4.70 -12.10
CA ASP A 83 7.16 -5.46 -12.82
C ASP A 83 8.28 -6.01 -11.92
N HIS A 84 8.22 -5.75 -10.62
CA HIS A 84 9.20 -6.31 -9.67
C HIS A 84 8.64 -6.32 -8.23
N ARG A 85 9.40 -6.93 -7.32
CA ARG A 85 9.10 -6.96 -5.89
C ARG A 85 9.15 -5.56 -5.31
N GLY A 86 8.17 -5.19 -4.50
CA GLY A 86 8.16 -3.91 -3.82
C GLY A 86 7.42 -2.78 -4.54
N ILE A 87 6.62 -3.08 -5.55
CA ILE A 87 5.74 -2.08 -6.18
C ILE A 87 4.55 -1.83 -5.26
N VAL A 88 4.22 -0.56 -5.05
CA VAL A 88 3.12 -0.14 -4.18
C VAL A 88 1.98 0.42 -5.04
N SER A 89 0.77 -0.10 -4.82
CA SER A 89 -0.44 0.31 -5.55
C SER A 89 -1.58 0.55 -4.59
N LEU A 90 -2.53 1.39 -4.99
CA LEU A 90 -3.80 1.53 -4.30
C LEU A 90 -4.73 0.40 -4.71
N ALA A 91 -5.52 -0.10 -3.76
CA ALA A 91 -6.46 -1.18 -4.01
C ALA A 91 -7.87 -0.61 -4.24
N ASN A 92 -8.65 -1.31 -5.07
CA ASN A 92 -10.07 -1.00 -5.21
C ASN A 92 -10.86 -1.60 -4.06
N THR A 93 -12.05 -1.06 -3.80
CA THR A 93 -13.02 -1.68 -2.91
C THR A 93 -13.42 -3.04 -3.48
N PRO A 94 -13.53 -4.10 -2.65
CA PRO A 94 -13.89 -5.43 -3.14
C PRO A 94 -15.17 -5.43 -3.98
N GLY A 95 -15.10 -6.03 -5.17
CA GLY A 95 -16.23 -6.12 -6.08
C GLY A 95 -16.56 -4.85 -6.86
N LYS A 96 -15.80 -3.77 -6.66
CA LYS A 96 -16.05 -2.48 -7.34
C LYS A 96 -14.76 -2.02 -8.03
N PRO A 97 -14.62 -2.21 -9.34
CA PRO A 97 -13.48 -1.65 -10.06
C PRO A 97 -13.52 -0.12 -10.02
N ASN A 98 -12.37 0.52 -10.18
CA ASN A 98 -12.25 1.97 -10.22
C ASN A 98 -12.81 2.67 -8.96
N SER A 99 -12.53 2.10 -7.79
CA SER A 99 -13.10 2.57 -6.52
C SER A 99 -12.04 2.59 -5.43
N VAL A 100 -11.15 3.59 -5.48
CA VAL A 100 -10.02 3.72 -4.56
C VAL A 100 -10.46 4.36 -3.25
N GLY A 101 -10.11 3.71 -2.13
CA GLY A 101 -10.27 4.25 -0.78
C GLY A 101 -8.91 4.43 -0.11
N SER A 102 -8.74 3.81 1.06
CA SER A 102 -7.49 3.87 1.82
C SER A 102 -6.63 2.61 1.66
N GLN A 103 -7.16 1.52 1.15
CA GLN A 103 -6.40 0.27 1.05
C GLN A 103 -5.29 0.36 0.00
N PHE A 104 -4.18 -0.27 0.28
CA PHE A 104 -3.04 -0.35 -0.64
C PHE A 104 -2.36 -1.71 -0.49
N PHE A 105 -1.52 -2.06 -1.47
CA PHE A 105 -0.75 -3.29 -1.39
C PHE A 105 0.68 -3.08 -1.90
N ILE A 106 1.54 -3.98 -1.46
CA ILE A 106 2.96 -4.05 -1.88
C ILE A 106 3.17 -5.42 -2.52
N THR A 107 3.73 -5.47 -3.72
CA THR A 107 3.96 -6.74 -4.41
C THR A 107 5.12 -7.50 -3.81
N TYR A 108 4.99 -8.82 -3.74
CA TYR A 108 6.07 -9.72 -3.36
C TYR A 108 6.92 -10.18 -4.56
N GLY A 109 6.52 -9.82 -5.76
CA GLY A 109 7.24 -10.13 -7.00
C GLY A 109 6.57 -9.47 -8.19
N ARG A 110 6.98 -9.85 -9.40
CA ARG A 110 6.37 -9.35 -10.63
C ARG A 110 4.94 -9.90 -10.76
N GLN A 111 3.98 -8.99 -10.98
CA GLN A 111 2.55 -9.33 -11.05
C GLN A 111 1.90 -8.69 -12.27
N PRO A 112 2.13 -9.23 -13.47
CA PRO A 112 1.59 -8.62 -14.69
C PRO A 112 0.05 -8.64 -14.74
N SER A 113 -0.59 -9.55 -14.04
CA SER A 113 -2.06 -9.63 -13.99
C SER A 113 -2.71 -8.41 -13.31
N LEU A 114 -1.95 -7.65 -12.54
CA LEU A 114 -2.43 -6.45 -11.86
C LEU A 114 -2.29 -5.19 -12.71
N ASN A 115 -1.54 -5.25 -13.80
CA ASN A 115 -1.29 -4.09 -14.67
C ASN A 115 -2.59 -3.59 -15.29
N GLY A 116 -2.78 -2.27 -15.26
CA GLY A 116 -3.97 -1.63 -15.83
C GLY A 116 -5.21 -1.68 -14.95
N GLN A 117 -5.17 -2.42 -13.83
CA GLN A 117 -6.33 -2.56 -12.93
C GLN A 117 -6.19 -1.75 -11.66
N TYR A 118 -4.96 -1.51 -11.20
CA TYR A 118 -4.69 -0.82 -9.94
C TYR A 118 -3.68 0.30 -10.15
N PRO A 119 -3.92 1.49 -9.57
CA PRO A 119 -3.00 2.61 -9.75
C PRO A 119 -1.73 2.43 -8.93
N VAL A 120 -0.60 2.35 -9.61
CA VAL A 120 0.73 2.30 -8.98
C VAL A 120 1.07 3.69 -8.44
N ILE A 121 1.54 3.77 -7.20
CA ILE A 121 1.90 5.04 -6.55
C ILE A 121 3.37 5.13 -6.15
N GLY A 122 4.08 4.02 -6.10
CA GLY A 122 5.44 4.04 -5.61
C GLY A 122 6.13 2.70 -5.62
N ARG A 123 7.29 2.68 -4.98
CA ARG A 123 8.11 1.48 -4.85
C ARG A 123 8.88 1.48 -3.54
N VAL A 124 9.14 0.30 -3.01
CA VAL A 124 9.98 0.13 -1.83
C VAL A 124 11.44 0.39 -2.23
N ILE A 125 12.08 1.32 -1.54
CA ILE A 125 13.50 1.66 -1.75
C ILE A 125 14.39 1.21 -0.60
N ASP A 126 13.81 0.83 0.54
CA ASP A 126 14.51 0.26 1.68
C ASP A 126 13.53 -0.57 2.49
N GLY A 127 13.97 -1.69 3.07
CA GLY A 127 13.12 -2.55 3.88
C GLY A 127 12.62 -3.81 3.17
N LEU A 128 13.27 -4.25 2.09
CA LEU A 128 12.91 -5.53 1.44
C LEU A 128 13.13 -6.71 2.38
N ASP A 129 14.06 -6.62 3.32
CA ASP A 129 14.26 -7.62 4.38
C ASP A 129 13.07 -7.65 5.34
N THR A 130 12.51 -6.50 5.72
CA THR A 130 11.27 -6.44 6.50
C THR A 130 10.12 -7.08 5.74
N LEU A 131 10.02 -6.79 4.45
CA LEU A 131 8.99 -7.37 3.58
C LEU A 131 9.09 -8.90 3.55
N LYS A 132 10.31 -9.43 3.50
CA LYS A 132 10.56 -10.88 3.54
C LYS A 132 10.14 -11.50 4.88
N ILE A 133 10.45 -10.84 5.99
CA ILE A 133 10.03 -11.29 7.32
C ILE A 133 8.50 -11.41 7.37
N ILE A 134 7.79 -10.41 6.85
CA ILE A 134 6.33 -10.40 6.83
C ILE A 134 5.80 -11.52 5.92
N GLU A 135 6.37 -11.67 4.73
CA GLU A 135 5.96 -12.71 3.79
C GLU A 135 6.07 -14.12 4.39
N ASP A 136 7.07 -14.35 5.24
CA ASP A 136 7.31 -15.64 5.86
C ASP A 136 6.41 -15.93 7.07
N ILE A 137 5.62 -14.96 7.54
CA ILE A 137 4.67 -15.19 8.62
C ILE A 137 3.54 -16.10 8.13
N PRO A 138 3.25 -17.20 8.85
CA PRO A 138 2.13 -18.07 8.48
C PRO A 138 0.80 -17.31 8.45
N THR A 139 -0.07 -17.70 7.54
CA THR A 139 -1.38 -17.06 7.34
C THR A 139 -2.51 -18.07 7.47
N SER A 140 -3.74 -17.56 7.66
CA SER A 140 -4.94 -18.37 7.61
C SER A 140 -5.15 -18.94 6.20
N GLU A 141 -5.75 -20.12 6.10
CA GLU A 141 -5.90 -20.85 4.83
C GLU A 141 -6.80 -20.14 3.82
N LYS A 142 -7.89 -19.54 4.27
CA LYS A 142 -8.90 -18.97 3.35
C LYS A 142 -8.70 -17.50 3.05
N LYS A 143 -8.33 -16.72 4.06
CA LYS A 143 -8.26 -15.25 3.95
C LYS A 143 -6.85 -14.72 3.86
N PHE A 144 -5.85 -15.58 4.02
CA PHE A 144 -4.44 -15.18 4.03
C PHE A 144 -4.15 -14.08 5.06
N ARG A 145 -4.85 -14.11 6.19
CA ARG A 145 -4.60 -13.19 7.27
C ARG A 145 -3.37 -13.66 8.04
N PRO A 146 -2.37 -12.79 8.28
CA PRO A 146 -1.21 -13.17 9.09
C PRO A 146 -1.64 -13.66 10.48
N LEU A 147 -1.12 -14.81 10.91
CA LEU A 147 -1.46 -15.39 12.21
C LEU A 147 -0.83 -14.58 13.35
N THR A 148 0.25 -13.86 13.08
CA THR A 148 0.82 -12.86 13.98
C THR A 148 0.53 -11.50 13.37
N ASP A 149 -0.05 -10.59 14.13
CA ASP A 149 -0.45 -9.28 13.61
C ASP A 149 0.73 -8.49 13.07
N VAL A 150 0.57 -7.96 11.87
CA VAL A 150 1.49 -7.01 11.26
C VAL A 150 0.80 -5.65 11.26
N VAL A 151 1.35 -4.72 12.04
CA VAL A 151 0.72 -3.43 12.34
C VAL A 151 1.59 -2.30 11.83
N ILE A 152 0.98 -1.32 11.19
CA ILE A 152 1.64 -0.04 10.93
C ILE A 152 1.54 0.78 12.22
N GLU A 153 2.64 0.92 12.94
CA GLU A 153 2.64 1.66 14.22
C GLU A 153 2.56 3.16 13.99
N SER A 154 3.32 3.64 13.00
CA SER A 154 3.32 5.06 12.59
C SER A 154 3.91 5.19 11.20
N ILE A 155 3.74 6.36 10.58
CA ILE A 155 4.33 6.66 9.27
C ILE A 155 5.07 7.99 9.38
N HIS A 156 6.32 8.00 8.93
CA HIS A 156 7.11 9.21 8.81
C HIS A 156 7.16 9.66 7.35
N ILE A 157 6.76 10.90 7.09
CA ILE A 157 6.81 11.50 5.76
C ILE A 157 8.12 12.26 5.62
N HIS A 158 8.92 11.92 4.59
CA HIS A 158 10.18 12.56 4.32
C HIS A 158 10.02 13.56 3.17
N ALA A 159 10.45 14.78 3.37
CA ALA A 159 10.54 15.74 2.28
C ALA A 159 11.61 15.27 1.28
N ASN A 160 11.42 15.64 0.00
CA ASN A 160 12.44 15.39 -1.00
C ASN A 160 13.60 16.36 -0.79
N PRO A 161 14.81 15.89 -0.46
CA PRO A 161 15.95 16.78 -0.22
C PRO A 161 16.32 17.66 -1.42
N LEU A 162 15.99 17.19 -2.63
CA LEU A 162 16.27 17.95 -3.85
C LEU A 162 15.21 19.02 -4.13
N ALA A 163 14.06 18.93 -3.48
CA ALA A 163 12.98 19.90 -3.63
C ALA A 163 12.97 20.95 -2.52
N SER A 164 13.80 20.78 -1.51
CA SER A 164 13.93 21.70 -0.37
C SER A 164 15.02 22.72 -0.59
#